data_7c1ed5d1d1d84b5891f403090be121bc
#
_entry.id   7c1ed5d1d1d84b5891f403090be121bc
#
_cell.length_a   1.000
_cell.length_b   1.000
_cell.length_c   1.000
_cell.angle_alpha   90.00
_cell.angle_beta   90.00
_cell.angle_gamma   90.00
#
_symmetry.space_group_name_H-M   'P 1'
#
loop_
_entity.id
_entity.type
_entity.pdbx_description
1 polymer ?
#
loop_
_entity_poly.entity_id
_entity_poly.type
_entity_poly.pdbx_seq_one_letter_code
_entity_poly.pdbx_strand_id
1 'polypeptide(L)'
;GAADVIGAMSLEAFLGTDRVFDRRINALRPHPGQTRVAENLRELLAGSEIIESHRECGRVQDPYSYRCIPVVHGAVRDAVTYARGVIETEAISVTDNPLVFPDDGEFLSGGNFHGQPVALASDVLKISLAELAGISERRLYLLLNAEERGLPLFLTGRSGLHSGLMIVQYTSAAMVSENKGLAWPNSVDSIPTSAGQEDHVSMGLTAATNLNRVLDNVEGSLACELLGALAATDFRRPLKSGAGTQAAFDTARARIAPLTDDRSLAPDIEIARELIRTGALVDTAQRAIGTQLV
;
A
#
# COMPACT_ATOMS: atom_id res chain seq x y z
N GLY A 1 0.74 4.91 5.51
CA GLY A 1 0.39 6.32 5.23
C GLY A 1 0.08 6.54 3.75
N ALA A 2 1.07 6.44 2.84
CA ALA A 2 0.85 6.75 1.42
C ALA A 2 -0.32 5.96 0.78
N ALA A 3 -0.44 4.67 1.06
CA ALA A 3 -1.55 3.86 0.56
C ALA A 3 -2.93 4.36 1.02
N ASP A 4 -3.03 4.89 2.25
CA ASP A 4 -4.29 5.45 2.77
C ASP A 4 -4.63 6.76 2.05
N VAL A 5 -3.62 7.63 1.82
CA VAL A 5 -3.80 8.89 1.07
C VAL A 5 -4.26 8.61 -0.37
N ILE A 6 -3.56 7.70 -1.07
CA ILE A 6 -3.88 7.32 -2.44
C ILE A 6 -5.25 6.65 -2.52
N GLY A 7 -5.55 5.74 -1.58
CA GLY A 7 -6.86 5.08 -1.49
C GLY A 7 -8.01 6.05 -1.23
N ALA A 8 -7.78 7.09 -0.41
CA ALA A 8 -8.75 8.17 -0.18
C ALA A 8 -9.00 9.00 -1.45
N MET A 9 -7.92 9.39 -2.17
CA MET A 9 -8.03 10.09 -3.45
C MET A 9 -8.79 9.27 -4.48
N SER A 10 -8.48 7.98 -4.59
CA SER A 10 -9.19 7.05 -5.48
C SER A 10 -10.67 6.92 -5.15
N LEU A 11 -11.00 6.83 -3.85
CA LEU A 11 -12.39 6.72 -3.38
C LEU A 11 -13.21 7.97 -3.73
N GLU A 12 -12.68 9.18 -3.49
CA GLU A 12 -13.33 10.43 -3.88
C GLU A 12 -13.58 10.48 -5.39
N ALA A 13 -12.53 10.24 -6.18
CA ALA A 13 -12.63 10.29 -7.63
C ALA A 13 -13.61 9.26 -8.21
N PHE A 14 -13.72 8.09 -7.57
CA PHE A 14 -14.67 7.04 -7.92
C PHE A 14 -16.12 7.36 -7.50
N LEU A 15 -16.36 8.41 -6.72
CA LEU A 15 -17.63 8.71 -6.05
C LEU A 15 -18.03 7.57 -5.11
N GLY A 16 -17.10 7.13 -4.27
CA GLY A 16 -17.32 6.15 -3.21
C GLY A 16 -17.84 6.80 -1.93
N THR A 17 -18.47 6.00 -1.06
CA THR A 17 -19.04 6.49 0.20
C THR A 17 -18.04 6.45 1.35
N ASP A 18 -18.02 7.51 2.18
CA ASP A 18 -17.25 7.59 3.41
C ASP A 18 -17.92 6.89 4.63
N ARG A 19 -19.19 6.47 4.48
CA ARG A 19 -19.98 5.85 5.57
C ARG A 19 -19.34 4.59 6.14
N VAL A 20 -18.55 3.87 5.34
CA VAL A 20 -17.86 2.64 5.76
C VAL A 20 -16.75 2.91 6.78
N PHE A 21 -16.32 4.16 6.93
CA PHE A 21 -15.29 4.58 7.89
C PHE A 21 -15.86 5.03 9.23
N ASP A 22 -17.20 4.91 9.43
CA ASP A 22 -17.87 5.25 10.68
C ASP A 22 -17.21 4.53 11.87
N ARG A 23 -17.01 5.27 12.96
CA ARG A 23 -16.38 4.75 14.19
C ARG A 23 -17.12 3.54 14.76
N ARG A 24 -18.44 3.54 14.67
CA ARG A 24 -19.30 2.46 15.20
C ARG A 24 -19.04 1.14 14.47
N ILE A 25 -18.87 1.17 13.13
CA ILE A 25 -18.57 -0.02 12.35
C ILE A 25 -17.22 -0.61 12.77
N ASN A 26 -16.19 0.24 12.86
CA ASN A 26 -14.84 -0.19 13.18
C ASN A 26 -14.66 -0.61 14.64
N ALA A 27 -15.44 -0.04 15.58
CA ALA A 27 -15.47 -0.45 16.98
C ALA A 27 -16.04 -1.87 17.20
N LEU A 28 -16.92 -2.35 16.29
CA LEU A 28 -17.46 -3.72 16.36
C LEU A 28 -16.43 -4.79 15.97
N ARG A 29 -15.34 -4.38 15.33
CA ARG A 29 -14.24 -5.27 14.94
C ARG A 29 -12.90 -4.58 15.24
N PRO A 30 -12.45 -4.57 16.50
CA PRO A 30 -11.43 -3.66 17.01
C PRO A 30 -9.99 -4.12 16.73
N HIS A 31 -9.66 -4.44 15.47
CA HIS A 31 -8.27 -4.58 15.05
C HIS A 31 -7.60 -3.20 15.05
N PRO A 32 -6.43 -3.05 15.69
CA PRO A 32 -5.77 -1.74 15.82
C PRO A 32 -5.51 -1.07 14.46
N GLY A 33 -4.97 -1.80 13.50
CA GLY A 33 -4.71 -1.29 12.16
C GLY A 33 -5.98 -0.86 11.42
N GLN A 34 -7.07 -1.63 11.51
CA GLN A 34 -8.36 -1.28 10.90
C GLN A 34 -8.90 0.05 11.45
N THR A 35 -8.86 0.22 12.76
CA THR A 35 -9.33 1.43 13.44
C THR A 35 -8.54 2.65 12.97
N ARG A 36 -7.19 2.54 12.95
CA ARG A 36 -6.31 3.62 12.50
C ARG A 36 -6.54 4.03 11.05
N VAL A 37 -6.66 3.06 10.14
CA VAL A 37 -6.93 3.36 8.72
C VAL A 37 -8.27 4.05 8.56
N ALA A 38 -9.32 3.60 9.26
CA ALA A 38 -10.62 4.26 9.22
C ALA A 38 -10.57 5.70 9.75
N GLU A 39 -9.75 5.97 10.77
CA GLU A 39 -9.47 7.32 11.27
C GLU A 39 -8.77 8.18 10.23
N ASN A 40 -7.68 7.67 9.65
CA ASN A 40 -6.96 8.36 8.60
C ASN A 40 -7.88 8.78 7.45
N LEU A 41 -8.72 7.85 6.98
CA LEU A 41 -9.63 8.13 5.86
C LEU A 41 -10.69 9.18 6.21
N ARG A 42 -11.23 9.18 7.43
CA ARG A 42 -12.16 10.23 7.86
C ARG A 42 -11.51 11.62 7.85
N GLU A 43 -10.28 11.72 8.36
CA GLU A 43 -9.55 13.00 8.41
C GLU A 43 -9.17 13.48 7.00
N LEU A 44 -8.69 12.57 6.15
CA LEU A 44 -8.31 12.89 4.77
C LEU A 44 -9.49 13.40 3.93
N LEU A 45 -10.67 12.80 4.11
CA LEU A 45 -11.88 13.07 3.34
C LEU A 45 -12.74 14.21 3.92
N ALA A 46 -12.37 14.75 5.08
CA ALA A 46 -13.13 15.80 5.75
C ALA A 46 -13.34 17.03 4.84
N GLY A 47 -14.58 17.46 4.71
CA GLY A 47 -14.95 18.64 3.91
C GLY A 47 -14.93 18.42 2.39
N SER A 48 -14.91 17.18 1.92
CA SER A 48 -14.93 16.86 0.49
C SER A 48 -16.26 17.24 -0.16
N GLU A 49 -16.22 18.18 -1.11
CA GLU A 49 -17.37 18.51 -1.97
C GLU A 49 -17.72 17.33 -2.90
N ILE A 50 -16.72 16.55 -3.30
CA ILE A 50 -16.90 15.37 -4.15
C ILE A 50 -17.70 14.31 -3.42
N ILE A 51 -17.38 13.99 -2.16
CA ILE A 51 -18.16 13.05 -1.33
C ILE A 51 -19.58 13.59 -1.11
N GLU A 52 -19.73 14.86 -0.81
CA GLU A 52 -21.05 15.47 -0.56
C GLU A 52 -21.94 15.43 -1.80
N SER A 53 -21.37 15.61 -2.99
CA SER A 53 -22.12 15.69 -4.26
C SER A 53 -22.95 14.45 -4.59
N HIS A 54 -22.66 13.30 -3.97
CA HIS A 54 -23.34 12.04 -4.27
C HIS A 54 -23.89 11.30 -3.03
N ARG A 55 -24.08 11.99 -1.91
CA ARG A 55 -24.61 11.38 -0.67
C ARG A 55 -25.93 10.65 -0.84
N GLU A 56 -26.74 11.08 -1.78
CA GLU A 56 -28.06 10.52 -2.07
C GLU A 56 -28.12 9.78 -3.41
N CYS A 57 -27.00 9.21 -3.85
CA CYS A 57 -26.87 8.59 -5.18
C CYS A 57 -27.67 7.30 -5.38
N GLY A 58 -28.37 6.80 -4.35
CA GLY A 58 -29.18 5.57 -4.41
C GLY A 58 -28.38 4.27 -4.46
N ARG A 59 -27.05 4.30 -4.50
CA ARG A 59 -26.22 3.11 -4.45
C ARG A 59 -26.14 2.55 -3.04
N VAL A 60 -26.39 1.26 -2.89
CA VAL A 60 -26.40 0.59 -1.57
C VAL A 60 -24.98 0.40 -1.04
N GLN A 61 -24.03 0.05 -1.89
CA GLN A 61 -22.65 -0.29 -1.49
C GLN A 61 -21.68 -0.05 -2.64
N ASP A 62 -20.41 0.26 -2.27
CA ASP A 62 -19.29 0.29 -3.18
C ASP A 62 -18.64 -1.10 -3.34
N PRO A 63 -17.83 -1.31 -4.38
CA PRO A 63 -16.98 -2.49 -4.51
C PRO A 63 -16.04 -2.68 -3.30
N TYR A 64 -15.65 -3.92 -3.03
CA TYR A 64 -14.82 -4.28 -1.87
C TYR A 64 -13.48 -3.52 -1.82
N SER A 65 -12.87 -3.23 -2.97
CA SER A 65 -11.61 -2.52 -3.01
C SER A 65 -11.68 -1.08 -2.45
N TYR A 66 -12.87 -0.51 -2.36
CA TYR A 66 -13.11 0.78 -1.70
C TYR A 66 -13.64 0.61 -0.28
N ARG A 67 -14.72 -0.14 -0.09
CA ARG A 67 -15.32 -0.25 1.25
C ARG A 67 -14.53 -1.08 2.25
N CYS A 68 -13.62 -1.94 1.78
CA CYS A 68 -12.76 -2.75 2.63
C CYS A 68 -11.35 -2.15 2.84
N ILE A 69 -11.10 -0.91 2.41
CA ILE A 69 -9.80 -0.24 2.67
C ILE A 69 -9.38 -0.36 4.14
N PRO A 70 -10.22 -0.05 5.15
CA PRO A 70 -9.79 -0.16 6.54
C PRO A 70 -9.39 -1.57 6.95
N VAL A 71 -10.08 -2.57 6.43
CA VAL A 71 -9.84 -3.99 6.78
C VAL A 71 -8.52 -4.47 6.18
N VAL A 72 -8.29 -4.22 4.89
CA VAL A 72 -7.11 -4.71 4.16
C VAL A 72 -5.87 -3.92 4.54
N HIS A 73 -5.92 -2.58 4.44
CA HIS A 73 -4.78 -1.74 4.84
C HIS A 73 -4.46 -1.90 6.34
N GLY A 74 -5.50 -2.08 7.18
CA GLY A 74 -5.34 -2.34 8.60
C GLY A 74 -4.59 -3.63 8.89
N ALA A 75 -4.95 -4.72 8.22
CA ALA A 75 -4.25 -5.99 8.35
C ALA A 75 -2.76 -5.88 7.95
N VAL A 76 -2.46 -5.11 6.90
CA VAL A 76 -1.06 -4.82 6.51
C VAL A 76 -0.32 -4.04 7.59
N ARG A 77 -0.96 -3.03 8.23
CA ARG A 77 -0.36 -2.28 9.34
C ARG A 77 -0.06 -3.16 10.54
N ASP A 78 -0.98 -4.04 10.89
CA ASP A 78 -0.77 -4.98 12.00
C ASP A 78 0.38 -5.95 11.70
N ALA A 79 0.50 -6.42 10.46
CA ALA A 79 1.62 -7.24 9.99
C ALA A 79 2.97 -6.47 10.04
N VAL A 80 2.98 -5.19 9.63
CA VAL A 80 4.18 -4.33 9.75
C VAL A 80 4.56 -4.13 11.22
N THR A 81 3.61 -3.95 12.11
CA THR A 81 3.86 -3.81 13.55
C THR A 81 4.50 -5.07 14.14
N TYR A 82 3.96 -6.25 13.78
CA TYR A 82 4.56 -7.54 14.17
C TYR A 82 6.00 -7.68 13.67
N ALA A 83 6.23 -7.49 12.37
CA ALA A 83 7.55 -7.65 11.79
C ALA A 83 8.58 -6.66 12.34
N ARG A 84 8.16 -5.42 12.61
CA ARG A 84 9.01 -4.41 13.26
C ARG A 84 9.50 -4.89 14.61
N GLY A 85 8.60 -5.38 15.47
CA GLY A 85 8.98 -5.90 16.80
C GLY A 85 10.00 -7.04 16.73
N VAL A 86 9.85 -7.94 15.75
CA VAL A 86 10.83 -9.02 15.51
C VAL A 86 12.19 -8.43 15.10
N ILE A 87 12.22 -7.53 14.10
CA ILE A 87 13.46 -6.95 13.59
C ILE A 87 14.17 -6.10 14.65
N GLU A 88 13.42 -5.31 15.42
CA GLU A 88 14.00 -4.49 16.50
C GLU A 88 14.61 -5.36 17.62
N THR A 89 13.99 -6.49 17.93
CA THR A 89 14.56 -7.47 18.88
C THR A 89 15.83 -8.10 18.32
N GLU A 90 15.81 -8.54 17.07
CA GLU A 90 16.97 -9.17 16.42
C GLU A 90 18.15 -8.21 16.29
N ALA A 91 17.90 -6.93 16.00
CA ALA A 91 18.93 -5.90 15.84
C ALA A 91 19.80 -5.66 17.09
N ILE A 92 19.30 -6.01 18.27
CA ILE A 92 20.02 -5.86 19.54
C ILE A 92 20.43 -7.21 20.14
N SER A 93 20.14 -8.31 19.47
CA SER A 93 20.41 -9.67 19.95
C SER A 93 21.83 -10.11 19.63
N VAL A 94 22.38 -10.99 20.47
CA VAL A 94 23.63 -11.69 20.18
C VAL A 94 23.29 -12.98 19.46
N THR A 95 23.69 -13.04 18.19
CA THR A 95 23.28 -14.07 17.23
C THR A 95 24.43 -14.95 16.74
N ASP A 96 25.41 -15.20 17.58
CA ASP A 96 26.61 -15.97 17.26
C ASP A 96 26.62 -17.33 17.96
N ASN A 97 27.63 -18.15 17.65
CA ASN A 97 27.92 -19.44 18.26
C ASN A 97 29.44 -19.75 18.18
N PRO A 98 30.12 -20.10 19.29
CA PRO A 98 29.58 -20.13 20.65
C PRO A 98 29.37 -18.74 21.25
N LEU A 99 28.52 -18.66 22.26
CA LEU A 99 28.35 -17.45 23.07
C LEU A 99 29.43 -17.42 24.15
N VAL A 100 30.00 -16.22 24.42
CA VAL A 100 31.06 -15.99 25.38
C VAL A 100 30.51 -15.24 26.59
N PHE A 101 30.73 -15.78 27.79
CA PHE A 101 30.33 -15.18 29.07
C PHE A 101 31.60 -14.86 29.86
N PRO A 102 32.19 -13.67 29.65
CA PRO A 102 33.50 -13.33 30.22
C PRO A 102 33.54 -13.34 31.75
N ASP A 103 32.45 -12.94 32.39
CA ASP A 103 32.36 -12.84 33.86
C ASP A 103 32.39 -14.24 34.50
N ASP A 104 31.86 -15.25 33.82
CA ASP A 104 31.81 -16.63 34.28
C ASP A 104 32.99 -17.46 33.75
N GLY A 105 33.71 -16.92 32.74
CA GLY A 105 34.76 -17.64 32.02
C GLY A 105 34.27 -18.80 31.16
N GLU A 106 33.01 -18.75 30.74
CA GLU A 106 32.31 -19.83 30.03
C GLU A 106 32.12 -19.55 28.53
N PHE A 107 32.11 -20.63 27.76
CA PHE A 107 31.72 -20.66 26.35
C PHE A 107 30.58 -21.66 26.20
N LEU A 108 29.41 -21.16 25.75
CA LEU A 108 28.24 -22.01 25.58
C LEU A 108 27.83 -22.08 24.09
N SER A 109 27.70 -23.29 23.58
CA SER A 109 27.15 -23.50 22.23
C SER A 109 25.63 -23.50 22.29
N GLY A 110 25.00 -22.73 21.40
CA GLY A 110 23.55 -22.57 21.33
C GLY A 110 23.08 -22.42 19.90
N GLY A 111 21.81 -22.02 19.71
CA GLY A 111 21.14 -21.86 18.42
C GLY A 111 20.79 -20.41 18.06
N ASN A 112 21.34 -19.42 18.74
CA ASN A 112 20.97 -18.00 18.54
C ASN A 112 21.30 -17.46 17.14
N PHE A 113 22.14 -18.15 16.40
CA PHE A 113 22.44 -17.84 15.00
C PHE A 113 21.29 -18.15 14.04
N HIS A 114 20.28 -18.92 14.45
CA HIS A 114 19.24 -19.39 13.55
C HIS A 114 18.23 -18.28 13.23
N GLY A 115 18.23 -17.78 11.98
CA GLY A 115 17.45 -16.63 11.53
C GLY A 115 15.95 -16.90 11.28
N GLN A 116 15.34 -17.91 11.86
CA GLN A 116 13.93 -18.25 11.66
C GLN A 116 12.97 -17.10 12.02
N PRO A 117 13.16 -16.34 13.11
CA PRO A 117 12.28 -15.21 13.40
C PRO A 117 12.24 -14.18 12.27
N VAL A 118 13.40 -13.83 11.72
CA VAL A 118 13.52 -12.87 10.60
C VAL A 118 12.92 -13.44 9.30
N ALA A 119 13.12 -14.73 9.05
CA ALA A 119 12.53 -15.41 7.88
C ALA A 119 11.00 -15.35 7.91
N LEU A 120 10.40 -15.70 9.04
CA LEU A 120 8.94 -15.64 9.25
C LEU A 120 8.41 -14.21 9.14
N ALA A 121 9.07 -13.23 9.78
CA ALA A 121 8.67 -11.83 9.70
C ALA A 121 8.72 -11.30 8.26
N SER A 122 9.75 -11.67 7.50
CA SER A 122 9.87 -11.30 6.08
C SER A 122 8.75 -11.91 5.23
N ASP A 123 8.39 -13.16 5.46
CA ASP A 123 7.30 -13.82 4.74
C ASP A 123 5.93 -13.21 5.08
N VAL A 124 5.66 -12.91 6.33
CA VAL A 124 4.44 -12.20 6.75
C VAL A 124 4.34 -10.84 6.05
N LEU A 125 5.44 -10.10 5.96
CA LEU A 125 5.49 -8.84 5.21
C LEU A 125 5.25 -9.04 3.72
N LYS A 126 5.89 -10.02 3.07
CA LYS A 126 5.66 -10.29 1.64
C LYS A 126 4.19 -10.55 1.34
N ILE A 127 3.56 -11.42 2.12
CA ILE A 127 2.15 -11.79 1.93
C ILE A 127 1.26 -10.57 2.10
N SER A 128 1.44 -9.81 3.18
CA SER A 128 0.60 -8.65 3.47
C SER A 128 0.79 -7.51 2.45
N LEU A 129 2.01 -7.26 2.02
CA LEU A 129 2.31 -6.24 1.02
C LEU A 129 1.84 -6.62 -0.38
N ALA A 130 1.90 -7.90 -0.76
CA ALA A 130 1.33 -8.38 -2.01
C ALA A 130 -0.19 -8.14 -2.07
N GLU A 131 -0.90 -8.31 -0.95
CA GLU A 131 -2.33 -8.00 -0.83
C GLU A 131 -2.60 -6.49 -0.95
N LEU A 132 -1.74 -5.64 -0.37
CA LEU A 132 -1.83 -4.18 -0.51
C LEU A 132 -1.72 -3.75 -1.98
N ALA A 133 -0.80 -4.33 -2.74
CA ALA A 133 -0.69 -4.09 -4.17
C ALA A 133 -1.94 -4.58 -4.93
N GLY A 134 -2.46 -5.74 -4.54
CA GLY A 134 -3.65 -6.34 -5.13
C GLY A 134 -4.88 -5.45 -5.01
N ILE A 135 -5.18 -4.94 -3.81
CA ILE A 135 -6.32 -4.04 -3.61
C ILE A 135 -6.13 -2.69 -4.31
N SER A 136 -4.90 -2.18 -4.37
CA SER A 136 -4.53 -0.95 -5.10
C SER A 136 -4.82 -1.08 -6.59
N GLU A 137 -4.36 -2.16 -7.21
CA GLU A 137 -4.60 -2.44 -8.63
C GLU A 137 -6.10 -2.58 -8.93
N ARG A 138 -6.89 -3.21 -8.04
CA ARG A 138 -8.36 -3.30 -8.20
C ARG A 138 -9.01 -1.92 -8.21
N ARG A 139 -8.57 -0.97 -7.39
CA ARG A 139 -9.08 0.40 -7.41
C ARG A 139 -8.72 1.11 -8.72
N LEU A 140 -7.49 0.97 -9.19
CA LEU A 140 -7.07 1.50 -10.47
C LEU A 140 -7.93 0.93 -11.62
N TYR A 141 -8.12 -0.40 -11.67
CA TYR A 141 -8.99 -1.03 -12.64
C TYR A 141 -10.40 -0.43 -12.65
N LEU A 142 -10.99 -0.24 -11.48
CA LEU A 142 -12.33 0.34 -11.35
C LEU A 142 -12.38 1.80 -11.80
N LEU A 143 -11.38 2.62 -11.49
CA LEU A 143 -11.31 4.00 -11.97
C LEU A 143 -11.28 4.09 -13.50
N LEU A 144 -10.58 3.17 -14.15
CA LEU A 144 -10.45 3.12 -15.61
C LEU A 144 -11.72 2.59 -16.32
N ASN A 145 -12.67 2.03 -15.57
CA ASN A 145 -13.89 1.40 -16.08
C ASN A 145 -15.14 1.94 -15.37
N ALA A 146 -15.15 3.20 -14.96
CA ALA A 146 -16.23 3.80 -14.16
C ALA A 146 -17.14 4.73 -14.98
N GLU A 147 -17.54 4.32 -16.20
CA GLU A 147 -18.40 5.10 -17.07
C GLU A 147 -19.78 5.35 -16.43
N GLU A 148 -20.30 4.38 -15.67
CA GLU A 148 -21.54 4.54 -14.89
C GLU A 148 -21.42 5.53 -13.71
N ARG A 149 -20.21 6.01 -13.45
CA ARG A 149 -19.90 7.06 -12.47
C ARG A 149 -19.45 8.37 -13.12
N GLY A 150 -19.61 8.47 -14.45
CA GLY A 150 -19.29 9.66 -15.23
C GLY A 150 -17.80 9.87 -15.44
N LEU A 151 -16.98 8.84 -15.33
CA LEU A 151 -15.57 8.86 -15.75
C LEU A 151 -15.46 8.27 -17.16
N PRO A 152 -14.69 8.87 -18.08
CA PRO A 152 -14.49 8.29 -19.39
C PRO A 152 -13.61 7.04 -19.30
N LEU A 153 -13.84 6.07 -20.19
CA LEU A 153 -13.05 4.85 -20.29
C LEU A 153 -11.55 5.20 -20.38
N PHE A 154 -10.73 4.49 -19.60
CA PHE A 154 -9.28 4.73 -19.46
C PHE A 154 -8.88 6.16 -19.05
N LEU A 155 -9.82 6.94 -18.51
CA LEU A 155 -9.62 8.33 -18.06
C LEU A 155 -9.05 9.23 -19.17
N THR A 156 -9.55 9.07 -20.41
CA THR A 156 -9.20 9.94 -21.52
C THR A 156 -10.43 10.62 -22.11
N GLY A 157 -10.34 11.92 -22.40
CA GLY A 157 -11.41 12.68 -23.07
C GLY A 157 -11.61 12.32 -24.55
N ARG A 158 -10.77 11.45 -25.13
CA ARG A 158 -10.79 11.05 -26.55
C ARG A 158 -10.79 9.53 -26.70
N SER A 159 -11.72 8.86 -26.02
CA SER A 159 -11.87 7.39 -26.11
C SER A 159 -11.99 6.95 -27.58
N GLY A 160 -11.32 5.85 -27.92
CA GLY A 160 -11.24 5.32 -29.28
C GLY A 160 -10.09 5.90 -30.12
N LEU A 161 -9.58 7.10 -29.81
CA LEU A 161 -8.38 7.68 -30.40
C LEU A 161 -7.17 7.54 -29.47
N HIS A 162 -7.38 7.77 -28.19
CA HIS A 162 -6.34 7.69 -27.14
C HIS A 162 -6.56 6.45 -26.27
N SER A 163 -5.46 5.83 -25.87
CA SER A 163 -5.44 4.71 -24.90
C SER A 163 -5.51 5.18 -23.45
N GLY A 164 -5.21 6.45 -23.18
CA GLY A 164 -5.21 7.02 -21.83
C GLY A 164 -4.32 6.24 -20.86
N LEU A 165 -4.85 5.87 -19.70
CA LEU A 165 -4.11 5.13 -18.67
C LEU A 165 -4.20 3.60 -18.79
N MET A 166 -4.69 3.04 -19.91
CA MET A 166 -4.84 1.59 -20.09
C MET A 166 -3.54 0.83 -19.76
N ILE A 167 -2.40 1.25 -20.29
CA ILE A 167 -1.10 0.58 -20.09
C ILE A 167 -0.58 0.75 -18.65
N VAL A 168 -0.96 1.80 -17.94
CA VAL A 168 -0.63 1.98 -16.51
C VAL A 168 -1.27 0.87 -15.68
N GLN A 169 -2.51 0.47 -16.00
CA GLN A 169 -3.16 -0.65 -15.32
C GLN A 169 -2.48 -1.99 -15.67
N TYR A 170 -2.06 -2.20 -16.92
CA TYR A 170 -1.28 -3.40 -17.28
C TYR A 170 0.04 -3.48 -16.52
N THR A 171 0.71 -2.36 -16.33
CA THR A 171 1.95 -2.27 -15.55
C THR A 171 1.69 -2.68 -14.09
N SER A 172 0.64 -2.15 -13.46
CA SER A 172 0.26 -2.53 -12.10
C SER A 172 -0.13 -4.02 -12.02
N ALA A 173 -0.91 -4.53 -12.98
CA ALA A 173 -1.34 -5.93 -13.04
C ALA A 173 -0.14 -6.89 -13.17
N ALA A 174 0.89 -6.52 -13.95
CA ALA A 174 2.11 -7.31 -14.09
C ALA A 174 2.87 -7.41 -12.75
N MET A 175 3.03 -6.28 -12.03
CA MET A 175 3.67 -6.24 -10.71
C MET A 175 2.89 -7.06 -9.67
N VAL A 176 1.56 -6.97 -9.65
CA VAL A 176 0.69 -7.77 -8.77
C VAL A 176 0.78 -9.26 -9.11
N SER A 177 0.87 -9.61 -10.40
CA SER A 177 1.06 -11.00 -10.82
C SER A 177 2.39 -11.56 -10.37
N GLU A 178 3.49 -10.80 -10.49
CA GLU A 178 4.80 -11.19 -10.00
C GLU A 178 4.80 -11.39 -8.47
N ASN A 179 4.16 -10.49 -7.73
CA ASN A 179 4.05 -10.58 -6.27
C ASN A 179 3.42 -11.88 -5.79
N LYS A 180 2.50 -12.51 -6.55
CA LYS A 180 1.92 -13.81 -6.19
C LYS A 180 2.99 -14.91 -6.08
N GLY A 181 3.95 -14.92 -7.00
CA GLY A 181 5.08 -15.85 -6.94
C GLY A 181 6.09 -15.50 -5.84
N LEU A 182 6.41 -14.21 -5.69
CA LEU A 182 7.36 -13.73 -4.68
C LEU A 182 6.84 -13.91 -3.25
N ALA A 183 5.53 -13.84 -3.03
CA ALA A 183 4.90 -14.00 -1.73
C ALA A 183 4.85 -15.45 -1.24
N TRP A 184 5.28 -16.43 -2.05
CA TRP A 184 5.40 -17.81 -1.59
C TRP A 184 6.32 -17.88 -0.37
N PRO A 185 5.91 -18.56 0.74
CA PRO A 185 6.70 -18.59 1.96
C PRO A 185 8.05 -19.29 1.76
N ASN A 186 9.14 -18.60 2.07
CA ASN A 186 10.50 -19.17 2.04
C ASN A 186 10.91 -19.76 3.41
N SER A 187 10.31 -19.28 4.49
CA SER A 187 10.59 -19.73 5.86
C SER A 187 10.14 -21.17 6.16
N VAL A 188 9.39 -21.80 5.26
CA VAL A 188 8.97 -23.21 5.38
C VAL A 188 9.90 -24.16 4.63
N ASP A 189 10.89 -23.62 3.89
CA ASP A 189 11.90 -24.40 3.17
C ASP A 189 13.17 -24.57 4.03
N SER A 190 13.86 -25.68 3.82
CA SER A 190 15.14 -25.96 4.46
C SER A 190 15.95 -26.95 3.61
N ILE A 191 17.26 -26.71 3.53
CA ILE A 191 18.19 -27.57 2.78
C ILE A 191 19.36 -27.91 3.70
N PRO A 192 19.62 -29.21 4.00
CA PRO A 192 20.77 -29.61 4.82
C PRO A 192 22.10 -29.16 4.21
N THR A 193 22.97 -28.61 5.05
CA THR A 193 24.33 -28.19 4.70
C THR A 193 25.34 -28.68 5.72
N SER A 194 26.65 -28.40 5.54
CA SER A 194 27.74 -28.74 6.47
C SER A 194 27.76 -30.19 6.89
N ALA A 195 27.64 -31.12 5.91
CA ALA A 195 27.60 -32.58 6.13
C ALA A 195 26.50 -33.04 7.11
N GLY A 196 25.38 -32.32 7.16
CA GLY A 196 24.24 -32.62 8.02
C GLY A 196 24.29 -31.99 9.42
N GLN A 197 25.33 -31.25 9.76
CA GLN A 197 25.38 -30.48 10.99
C GLN A 197 24.36 -29.35 10.99
N GLU A 198 24.16 -28.71 9.83
CA GLU A 198 23.14 -27.70 9.57
C GLU A 198 21.96 -28.38 8.84
N ASP A 199 21.28 -29.29 9.51
CA ASP A 199 20.20 -30.12 8.95
C ASP A 199 18.88 -29.36 8.79
N HIS A 200 18.75 -28.19 9.44
CA HIS A 200 17.60 -27.30 9.36
C HIS A 200 18.05 -25.84 9.37
N VAL A 201 17.84 -25.14 8.25
CA VAL A 201 18.23 -23.74 8.05
C VAL A 201 17.00 -22.87 7.75
N SER A 202 17.09 -21.57 8.05
CA SER A 202 15.94 -20.65 8.04
C SER A 202 15.52 -20.11 6.68
N MET A 203 16.36 -20.20 5.65
CA MET A 203 16.19 -19.57 4.33
C MET A 203 15.84 -18.06 4.40
N GLY A 204 16.27 -17.38 5.45
CA GLY A 204 15.94 -15.98 5.75
C GLY A 204 16.44 -14.98 4.70
N LEU A 205 17.63 -15.23 4.10
CA LEU A 205 18.15 -14.39 3.02
C LEU A 205 17.23 -14.40 1.80
N THR A 206 16.72 -15.56 1.40
CA THR A 206 15.78 -15.69 0.28
C THR A 206 14.46 -14.96 0.59
N ALA A 207 13.96 -15.10 1.81
CA ALA A 207 12.76 -14.39 2.25
C ALA A 207 12.93 -12.87 2.19
N ALA A 208 14.06 -12.34 2.69
CA ALA A 208 14.36 -10.91 2.68
C ALA A 208 14.60 -10.36 1.25
N THR A 209 15.30 -11.12 0.40
CA THR A 209 15.54 -10.72 -1.00
C THR A 209 14.21 -10.62 -1.77
N ASN A 210 13.31 -11.59 -1.60
CA ASN A 210 12.00 -11.56 -2.22
C ASN A 210 11.14 -10.44 -1.64
N LEU A 211 11.25 -10.12 -0.35
CA LEU A 211 10.57 -8.98 0.27
C LEU A 211 10.95 -7.65 -0.41
N ASN A 212 12.23 -7.42 -0.69
CA ASN A 212 12.66 -6.20 -1.39
C ASN A 212 12.00 -6.06 -2.77
N ARG A 213 11.91 -7.16 -3.53
CA ARG A 213 11.22 -7.16 -4.83
C ARG A 213 9.72 -6.89 -4.68
N VAL A 214 9.06 -7.47 -3.68
CA VAL A 214 7.65 -7.19 -3.37
C VAL A 214 7.46 -5.71 -3.03
N LEU A 215 8.36 -5.11 -2.23
CA LEU A 215 8.29 -3.68 -1.90
C LEU A 215 8.39 -2.79 -3.14
N ASP A 216 9.32 -3.08 -4.05
CA ASP A 216 9.44 -2.34 -5.32
C ASP A 216 8.15 -2.42 -6.15
N ASN A 217 7.54 -3.60 -6.23
CA ASN A 217 6.29 -3.80 -6.96
C ASN A 217 5.10 -3.09 -6.29
N VAL A 218 5.04 -3.08 -4.95
CA VAL A 218 3.98 -2.37 -4.20
C VAL A 218 4.07 -0.86 -4.44
N GLU A 219 5.28 -0.29 -4.36
CA GLU A 219 5.49 1.12 -4.67
C GLU A 219 5.07 1.46 -6.10
N GLY A 220 5.44 0.62 -7.07
CA GLY A 220 5.04 0.78 -8.46
C GLY A 220 3.52 0.69 -8.66
N SER A 221 2.85 -0.27 -8.01
CA SER A 221 1.39 -0.43 -8.09
C SER A 221 0.66 0.77 -7.48
N LEU A 222 1.11 1.25 -6.30
CA LEU A 222 0.57 2.46 -5.67
C LEU A 222 0.83 3.71 -6.52
N ALA A 223 1.98 3.81 -7.19
CA ALA A 223 2.29 4.89 -8.11
C ALA A 223 1.33 4.88 -9.31
N CYS A 224 1.03 3.71 -9.87
CA CYS A 224 0.03 3.57 -10.93
C CYS A 224 -1.38 3.97 -10.45
N GLU A 225 -1.78 3.58 -9.24
CA GLU A 225 -3.05 4.01 -8.65
C GLU A 225 -3.09 5.53 -8.46
N LEU A 226 -2.01 6.15 -7.99
CA LEU A 226 -1.92 7.61 -7.86
C LEU A 226 -2.17 8.30 -9.20
N LEU A 227 -1.58 7.85 -10.30
CA LEU A 227 -1.84 8.41 -11.62
C LEU A 227 -3.31 8.31 -12.01
N GLY A 228 -3.95 7.16 -11.73
CA GLY A 228 -5.38 6.95 -11.93
C GLY A 228 -6.23 7.90 -11.09
N ALA A 229 -5.91 8.03 -9.80
CA ALA A 229 -6.62 8.93 -8.88
C ALA A 229 -6.49 10.39 -9.30
N LEU A 230 -5.29 10.84 -9.71
CA LEU A 230 -5.06 12.18 -10.22
C LEU A 230 -5.91 12.47 -11.46
N ALA A 231 -5.86 11.59 -12.46
CA ALA A 231 -6.62 11.77 -13.70
C ALA A 231 -8.13 11.75 -13.46
N ALA A 232 -8.62 10.81 -12.61
CA ALA A 232 -10.03 10.76 -12.28
C ALA A 232 -10.52 11.98 -11.51
N THR A 233 -9.68 12.54 -10.60
CA THR A 233 -9.98 13.78 -9.87
C THR A 233 -10.09 14.98 -10.81
N ASP A 234 -9.29 15.06 -11.87
CA ASP A 234 -9.41 16.13 -12.87
C ASP A 234 -10.82 16.16 -13.50
N PHE A 235 -11.43 15.01 -13.74
CA PHE A 235 -12.82 14.91 -14.24
C PHE A 235 -13.88 15.27 -13.20
N ARG A 236 -13.52 15.42 -11.92
CA ARG A 236 -14.45 15.88 -10.86
C ARG A 236 -14.45 17.40 -10.68
N ARG A 237 -13.50 18.12 -11.30
CA ARG A 237 -13.48 19.57 -11.21
C ARG A 237 -14.76 20.18 -11.79
N PRO A 238 -15.33 21.27 -11.18
CA PRO A 238 -14.69 22.15 -10.18
C PRO A 238 -14.84 21.73 -8.71
N LEU A 239 -15.44 20.58 -8.39
CA LEU A 239 -15.59 20.11 -7.02
C LEU A 239 -14.24 19.94 -6.33
N LYS A 240 -14.17 20.29 -5.05
CA LYS A 240 -12.95 20.18 -4.24
C LYS A 240 -12.92 18.86 -3.47
N SER A 241 -11.75 18.27 -3.40
CA SER A 241 -11.44 17.13 -2.55
C SER A 241 -11.43 17.54 -1.07
N GLY A 242 -11.40 16.54 -0.15
CA GLY A 242 -11.13 16.79 1.26
C GLY A 242 -9.79 17.48 1.48
N ALA A 243 -9.60 18.14 2.62
CA ALA A 243 -8.41 18.94 2.86
C ALA A 243 -7.10 18.15 2.67
N GLY A 244 -7.03 16.92 3.19
CA GLY A 244 -5.85 16.07 3.07
C GLY A 244 -5.62 15.55 1.65
N THR A 245 -6.66 15.06 1.00
CA THR A 245 -6.58 14.55 -0.38
C THR A 245 -6.33 15.65 -1.39
N GLN A 246 -6.87 16.88 -1.19
CA GLN A 246 -6.58 18.03 -2.03
C GLN A 246 -5.09 18.44 -1.94
N ALA A 247 -4.52 18.49 -0.74
CA ALA A 247 -3.12 18.82 -0.56
C ALA A 247 -2.18 17.79 -1.21
N ALA A 248 -2.51 16.50 -1.12
CA ALA A 248 -1.77 15.44 -1.79
C ALA A 248 -1.92 15.55 -3.32
N PHE A 249 -3.12 15.82 -3.83
CA PHE A 249 -3.37 16.08 -5.25
C PHE A 249 -2.52 17.23 -5.77
N ASP A 250 -2.53 18.38 -5.10
CA ASP A 250 -1.78 19.57 -5.51
C ASP A 250 -0.26 19.29 -5.52
N THR A 251 0.23 18.58 -4.50
CA THR A 251 1.65 18.15 -4.41
C THR A 251 2.04 17.27 -5.59
N ALA A 252 1.21 16.30 -5.95
CA ALA A 252 1.48 15.41 -7.07
C ALA A 252 1.34 16.13 -8.41
N ARG A 253 0.31 16.97 -8.60
CA ARG A 253 0.08 17.73 -9.84
C ARG A 253 1.13 18.81 -10.10
N ALA A 254 1.80 19.31 -9.07
CA ALA A 254 2.95 20.21 -9.24
C ALA A 254 4.12 19.56 -10.00
N ARG A 255 4.18 18.21 -10.04
CA ARG A 255 5.26 17.45 -10.68
C ARG A 255 4.78 16.56 -11.83
N ILE A 256 3.52 16.13 -11.83
CA ILE A 256 2.92 15.21 -12.82
C ILE A 256 1.86 15.98 -13.58
N ALA A 257 2.13 16.29 -14.85
CA ALA A 257 1.18 17.00 -15.71
C ALA A 257 -0.07 16.15 -16.03
N PRO A 258 -1.25 16.78 -16.24
CA PRO A 258 -2.41 16.08 -16.79
C PRO A 258 -2.11 15.40 -18.13
N LEU A 259 -2.77 14.28 -18.40
CA LEU A 259 -2.66 13.55 -19.66
C LEU A 259 -3.69 14.10 -20.66
N THR A 260 -3.24 14.92 -21.60
CA THR A 260 -4.07 15.48 -22.68
C THR A 260 -4.01 14.64 -23.94
N ASP A 261 -2.83 14.14 -24.27
CA ASP A 261 -2.54 13.24 -25.40
C ASP A 261 -1.70 12.07 -24.91
N ASP A 262 -1.80 10.91 -25.60
CA ASP A 262 -1.02 9.73 -25.23
C ASP A 262 0.49 10.03 -25.30
N ARG A 263 1.20 9.68 -24.26
CA ARG A 263 2.65 9.81 -24.13
C ARG A 263 3.21 8.70 -23.23
N SER A 264 4.52 8.57 -23.18
CA SER A 264 5.16 7.68 -22.20
C SER A 264 4.84 8.15 -20.78
N LEU A 265 4.32 7.25 -19.94
CA LEU A 265 3.98 7.51 -18.55
C LEU A 265 5.02 6.92 -17.56
N ALA A 266 6.08 6.27 -18.07
CA ALA A 266 7.15 5.77 -17.23
C ALA A 266 7.79 6.86 -16.35
N PRO A 267 8.09 8.08 -16.87
CA PRO A 267 8.61 9.17 -16.03
C PRO A 267 7.63 9.59 -14.93
N ASP A 268 6.31 9.60 -15.22
CA ASP A 268 5.30 9.97 -14.22
C ASP A 268 5.19 8.92 -13.11
N ILE A 269 5.29 7.63 -13.46
CA ILE A 269 5.33 6.53 -12.48
C ILE A 269 6.54 6.70 -11.56
N GLU A 270 7.72 7.03 -12.08
CA GLU A 270 8.92 7.24 -11.26
C GLU A 270 8.79 8.47 -10.35
N ILE A 271 8.20 9.56 -10.82
CA ILE A 271 7.88 10.72 -9.96
C ILE A 271 6.90 10.32 -8.86
N ALA A 272 5.87 9.55 -9.18
CA ALA A 272 4.90 9.07 -8.20
C ALA A 272 5.56 8.15 -7.16
N ARG A 273 6.45 7.24 -7.58
CA ARG A 273 7.26 6.40 -6.67
C ARG A 273 8.12 7.24 -5.74
N GLU A 274 8.78 8.26 -6.25
CA GLU A 274 9.58 9.19 -5.44
C GLU A 274 8.72 9.91 -4.38
N LEU A 275 7.53 10.41 -4.76
CA LEU A 275 6.60 11.06 -3.82
C LEU A 275 6.14 10.10 -2.72
N ILE A 276 5.98 8.81 -3.02
CA ILE A 276 5.65 7.76 -2.05
C ILE A 276 6.84 7.50 -1.11
N ARG A 277 8.04 7.27 -1.65
CA ARG A 277 9.26 6.96 -0.89
C ARG A 277 9.69 8.07 0.05
N THR A 278 9.60 9.31 -0.40
CA THR A 278 9.96 10.49 0.40
C THR A 278 8.93 10.85 1.46
N GLY A 279 7.74 10.24 1.40
CA GLY A 279 6.63 10.60 2.29
C GLY A 279 5.93 11.92 1.94
N ALA A 280 6.29 12.57 0.83
CA ALA A 280 5.80 13.91 0.48
C ALA A 280 4.27 14.03 0.45
N LEU A 281 3.57 13.00 -0.03
CA LEU A 281 2.10 12.96 -0.03
C LEU A 281 1.53 12.94 1.38
N VAL A 282 2.12 12.12 2.26
CA VAL A 282 1.69 11.98 3.65
C VAL A 282 1.94 13.26 4.42
N ASP A 283 3.16 13.80 4.31
CA ASP A 283 3.56 15.04 5.01
C ASP A 283 2.68 16.22 4.64
N THR A 284 2.34 16.35 3.36
CA THR A 284 1.48 17.45 2.88
C THR A 284 0.04 17.26 3.35
N ALA A 285 -0.48 16.06 3.27
CA ALA A 285 -1.81 15.73 3.79
C ALA A 285 -1.91 16.02 5.30
N GLN A 286 -0.94 15.54 6.09
CA GLN A 286 -0.88 15.77 7.55
C GLN A 286 -0.85 17.26 7.90
N ARG A 287 -0.05 18.06 7.19
CA ARG A 287 -0.02 19.52 7.41
C ARG A 287 -1.37 20.16 7.11
N ALA A 288 -2.07 19.72 6.06
CA ALA A 288 -3.36 20.27 5.68
C ALA A 288 -4.48 19.93 6.67
N ILE A 289 -4.47 18.73 7.25
CA ILE A 289 -5.49 18.30 8.22
C ILE A 289 -5.12 18.63 9.68
N GLY A 290 -3.88 19.05 9.93
CA GLY A 290 -3.40 19.35 11.30
C GLY A 290 -3.25 18.13 12.22
N THR A 291 -3.26 16.92 11.67
CA THR A 291 -3.21 15.66 12.43
C THR A 291 -2.22 14.69 11.77
N GLN A 292 -1.51 13.91 12.58
CA GLN A 292 -0.66 12.84 12.05
C GLN A 292 -1.49 11.65 11.57
N LEU A 293 -1.20 11.19 10.37
CA LEU A 293 -1.70 9.92 9.86
C LEU A 293 -0.89 8.79 10.51
N VAL A 294 -1.54 8.00 11.32
CA VAL A 294 -0.89 6.97 12.15
C VAL A 294 -0.85 5.63 11.44
#